data_b20b6725654fd2c6032ee4f7dda58d59
#
_entry.id   b20b6725654fd2c6032ee4f7dda58d59
#
_cell.length_a   1.000
_cell.length_b   1.000
_cell.length_c   1.000
_cell.angle_alpha   90.00
_cell.angle_beta   90.00
_cell.angle_gamma   90.00
#
_symmetry.space_group_name_H-M   'P 1'
#
loop_
_entity.id
_entity.type
_entity.pdbx_description
1 polymer ?
#
loop_
_entity_poly.entity_id
_entity_poly.type
_entity_poly.pdbx_seq_one_letter_code
_entity_poly.pdbx_strand_id
1 'polypeptide(L)'
;MKPAFTLMEILVVIAIIAVLATLTIGGIGFYDEKMKFSRTEILIASIESALEEYKADNGSYPTSGGSSQILYDELYDGTNIYLATLNPDFTGKQRNVSANAPYTIIDAWGGEIRYRHDAASMANPSQDYDIISLGPNGVGDFASNSDSEKADDIKNW
;
A
#
# COMPACT_ATOMS: atom_id res chain seq x y z
N MET A 1 23.70 -52.80 21.29
CA MET A 1 23.13 -52.86 19.92
C MET A 1 22.57 -51.52 19.62
N LYS A 2 22.96 -50.89 18.54
CA LYS A 2 22.33 -49.60 18.10
C LYS A 2 21.03 -49.96 17.39
N PRO A 3 19.91 -49.31 17.71
CA PRO A 3 18.67 -49.53 16.97
C PRO A 3 18.89 -49.13 15.50
N ALA A 4 18.58 -50.02 14.58
CA ALA A 4 18.58 -49.75 13.15
C ALA A 4 17.17 -49.29 12.76
N PHE A 5 17.06 -48.17 12.09
CA PHE A 5 15.79 -47.68 11.56
C PHE A 5 15.22 -48.63 10.51
N THR A 6 13.94 -48.87 10.58
CA THR A 6 13.24 -49.65 9.58
C THR A 6 12.95 -48.83 8.34
N LEU A 7 12.92 -49.46 7.17
CA LEU A 7 12.56 -48.80 5.91
C LEU A 7 11.15 -48.19 6.00
N MET A 8 10.25 -48.80 6.74
CA MET A 8 8.89 -48.34 6.98
C MET A 8 8.84 -47.02 7.78
N GLU A 9 9.69 -46.83 8.81
CA GLU A 9 9.78 -45.61 9.59
C GLU A 9 10.21 -44.42 8.74
N ILE A 10 11.21 -44.62 7.88
CA ILE A 10 11.65 -43.57 6.97
C ILE A 10 10.56 -43.19 5.97
N LEU A 11 9.83 -44.19 5.42
CA LEU A 11 8.76 -43.97 4.46
C LEU A 11 7.62 -43.15 5.07
N VAL A 12 7.22 -43.44 6.30
CA VAL A 12 6.18 -42.67 7.02
C VAL A 12 6.64 -41.26 7.27
N VAL A 13 7.88 -41.02 7.69
CA VAL A 13 8.41 -39.68 7.95
C VAL A 13 8.43 -38.82 6.69
N ILE A 14 8.94 -39.37 5.55
CA ILE A 14 8.94 -38.59 4.29
C ILE A 14 7.52 -38.31 3.78
N ALA A 15 6.56 -39.22 4.00
CA ALA A 15 5.17 -39.00 3.64
C ALA A 15 4.56 -37.82 4.45
N ILE A 16 4.82 -37.77 5.76
CA ILE A 16 4.34 -36.67 6.61
C ILE A 16 5.00 -35.32 6.20
N ILE A 17 6.32 -35.34 5.96
CA ILE A 17 7.03 -34.12 5.51
C ILE A 17 6.47 -33.64 4.17
N ALA A 18 6.19 -34.53 3.22
CA ALA A 18 5.62 -34.19 1.92
C ALA A 18 4.24 -33.51 2.06
N VAL A 19 3.38 -34.03 2.95
CA VAL A 19 2.06 -33.44 3.22
C VAL A 19 2.20 -32.05 3.87
N LEU A 20 3.05 -31.90 4.87
CA LEU A 20 3.28 -30.63 5.53
C LEU A 20 3.89 -29.58 4.58
N ALA A 21 4.81 -29.98 3.70
CA ALA A 21 5.41 -29.11 2.71
C ALA A 21 4.36 -28.54 1.72
N THR A 22 3.43 -29.38 1.25
CA THR A 22 2.38 -28.91 0.33
C THR A 22 1.43 -27.90 0.98
N LEU A 23 1.10 -28.06 2.27
CA LEU A 23 0.25 -27.13 3.00
C LEU A 23 0.92 -25.77 3.23
N THR A 24 2.24 -25.74 3.46
CA THR A 24 2.99 -24.50 3.67
C THR A 24 3.16 -23.68 2.39
N ILE A 25 3.42 -24.32 1.26
CA ILE A 25 3.65 -23.60 -0.02
C ILE A 25 2.37 -22.92 -0.52
N GLY A 26 1.20 -23.53 -0.34
CA GLY A 26 -0.08 -22.97 -0.79
C GLY A 26 -0.53 -21.69 -0.07
N GLY A 27 -0.01 -21.43 1.15
CA GLY A 27 -0.41 -20.28 1.97
C GLY A 27 0.36 -18.98 1.71
N ILE A 28 1.58 -19.06 1.21
CA ILE A 28 2.51 -17.91 1.17
C ILE A 28 2.00 -16.76 0.28
N GLY A 29 1.45 -17.07 -0.90
CA GLY A 29 0.97 -16.03 -1.82
C GLY A 29 -0.22 -15.23 -1.28
N PHE A 30 -1.14 -15.89 -0.59
CA PHE A 30 -2.31 -15.26 0.01
C PHE A 30 -1.92 -14.27 1.13
N TYR A 31 -0.93 -14.64 1.96
CA TYR A 31 -0.45 -13.77 3.02
C TYR A 31 0.27 -12.53 2.47
N ASP A 32 1.06 -12.66 1.40
CA ASP A 32 1.78 -11.52 0.79
C ASP A 32 0.78 -10.48 0.24
N GLU A 33 -0.26 -10.91 -0.46
CA GLU A 33 -1.32 -10.01 -0.94
C GLU A 33 -2.05 -9.31 0.21
N LYS A 34 -2.49 -10.06 1.22
CA LYS A 34 -3.16 -9.47 2.39
C LYS A 34 -2.27 -8.46 3.12
N MET A 35 -0.96 -8.74 3.21
CA MET A 35 0.00 -7.79 3.78
C MET A 35 0.13 -6.52 2.95
N LYS A 36 0.08 -6.59 1.62
CA LYS A 36 0.12 -5.41 0.76
C LYS A 36 -1.10 -4.53 0.97
N PHE A 37 -2.30 -5.12 1.04
CA PHE A 37 -3.53 -4.38 1.38
C PHE A 37 -3.37 -3.64 2.70
N SER A 38 -3.03 -4.33 3.77
CA SER A 38 -2.88 -3.72 5.09
C SER A 38 -1.81 -2.63 5.14
N ARG A 39 -0.70 -2.80 4.41
CA ARG A 39 0.34 -1.76 4.32
C ARG A 39 -0.13 -0.52 3.59
N THR A 40 -0.90 -0.69 2.53
CA THR A 40 -1.46 0.44 1.78
C THR A 40 -2.52 1.18 2.60
N GLU A 41 -3.38 0.47 3.33
CA GLU A 41 -4.33 1.09 4.28
C GLU A 41 -3.59 1.91 5.37
N ILE A 42 -2.52 1.36 5.95
CA ILE A 42 -1.70 2.06 6.95
C ILE A 42 -1.02 3.28 6.32
N LEU A 43 -0.54 3.19 5.08
CA LEU A 43 0.05 4.32 4.37
C LEU A 43 -0.99 5.43 4.16
N ILE A 44 -2.18 5.11 3.68
CA ILE A 44 -3.27 6.08 3.50
C ILE A 44 -3.61 6.75 4.83
N ALA A 45 -3.81 5.99 5.91
CA ALA A 45 -4.08 6.54 7.24
C ALA A 45 -2.93 7.45 7.75
N SER A 46 -1.68 7.12 7.42
CA SER A 46 -0.52 7.95 7.76
C SER A 46 -0.49 9.25 6.96
N ILE A 47 -0.89 9.21 5.68
CA ILE A 47 -1.03 10.41 4.83
C ILE A 47 -2.14 11.30 5.38
N GLU A 48 -3.29 10.73 5.76
CA GLU A 48 -4.39 11.48 6.38
C GLU A 48 -3.94 12.22 7.63
N SER A 49 -3.22 11.54 8.53
CA SER A 49 -2.68 12.18 9.75
C SER A 49 -1.71 13.32 9.42
N ALA A 50 -0.85 13.13 8.43
CA ALA A 50 0.09 14.16 7.99
C ALA A 50 -0.60 15.36 7.32
N LEU A 51 -1.71 15.12 6.59
CA LEU A 51 -2.52 16.16 5.99
C LEU A 51 -3.23 17.02 7.04
N GLU A 52 -3.72 16.42 8.12
CA GLU A 52 -4.31 17.18 9.23
C GLU A 52 -3.27 18.06 9.94
N GLU A 53 -2.06 17.54 10.15
CA GLU A 53 -0.96 18.32 10.71
C GLU A 53 -0.53 19.46 9.77
N TYR A 54 -0.38 19.18 8.48
CA TYR A 54 -0.09 20.17 7.46
C TYR A 54 -1.14 21.30 7.45
N LYS A 55 -2.43 20.95 7.48
CA LYS A 55 -3.54 21.90 7.54
C LYS A 55 -3.51 22.76 8.80
N ALA A 56 -3.15 22.18 9.94
CA ALA A 56 -3.04 22.91 11.20
C ALA A 56 -1.96 23.98 11.13
N ASP A 57 -0.83 23.72 10.46
CA ASP A 57 0.28 24.64 10.31
C ASP A 57 0.09 25.67 9.20
N ASN A 58 -0.50 25.26 8.06
CA ASN A 58 -0.60 26.07 6.84
C ASN A 58 -1.99 26.66 6.59
N GLY A 59 -3.00 26.24 7.37
CA GLY A 59 -4.38 26.73 7.28
C GLY A 59 -5.23 26.11 6.16
N SER A 60 -4.64 25.30 5.27
CA SER A 60 -5.32 24.61 4.18
C SER A 60 -4.59 23.32 3.82
N TYR A 61 -5.28 22.39 3.16
CA TYR A 61 -4.64 21.21 2.58
C TYR A 61 -3.78 21.58 1.37
N PRO A 62 -2.79 20.74 0.99
CA PRO A 62 -2.02 20.90 -0.25
C PRO A 62 -2.92 20.98 -1.47
N THR A 63 -2.55 21.79 -2.45
CA THR A 63 -3.28 21.87 -3.72
C THR A 63 -3.25 20.53 -4.45
N SER A 64 -4.38 20.14 -5.05
CA SER A 64 -4.45 18.88 -5.79
C SER A 64 -4.08 19.03 -7.26
N GLY A 65 -3.43 17.99 -7.82
CA GLY A 65 -3.12 17.90 -9.24
C GLY A 65 -3.44 16.53 -9.84
N GLY A 66 -4.11 15.65 -9.07
CA GLY A 66 -4.39 14.26 -9.48
C GLY A 66 -3.21 13.30 -9.32
N SER A 67 -1.98 13.81 -9.22
CA SER A 67 -0.75 13.07 -8.90
C SER A 67 -0.37 13.28 -7.43
N SER A 68 0.30 12.29 -6.85
CA SER A 68 0.85 12.40 -5.50
C SER A 68 2.19 13.13 -5.42
N GLN A 69 2.72 13.65 -6.54
CA GLN A 69 3.96 14.41 -6.52
C GLN A 69 3.85 15.64 -5.61
N ILE A 70 2.82 16.45 -5.78
CA ILE A 70 2.59 17.64 -4.95
C ILE A 70 2.45 17.24 -3.47
N LEU A 71 1.76 16.13 -3.22
CA LEU A 71 1.60 15.60 -1.88
C LEU A 71 2.95 15.17 -1.26
N TYR A 72 3.83 14.57 -2.06
CA TYR A 72 5.20 14.25 -1.65
C TYR A 72 6.00 15.51 -1.32
N ASP A 73 6.00 16.48 -2.23
CA ASP A 73 6.75 17.73 -2.10
C ASP A 73 6.33 18.50 -0.83
N GLU A 74 5.03 18.52 -0.52
CA GLU A 74 4.51 19.25 0.65
C GLU A 74 4.67 18.47 1.97
N LEU A 75 4.55 17.13 1.96
CA LEU A 75 4.62 16.33 3.18
C LEU A 75 6.04 15.87 3.55
N TYR A 76 6.97 15.86 2.60
CA TYR A 76 8.32 15.36 2.85
C TYR A 76 9.44 16.30 2.38
N ASP A 77 9.37 16.88 1.18
CA ASP A 77 10.45 17.70 0.59
C ASP A 77 10.29 19.22 0.89
N GLY A 78 9.26 19.57 1.64
CA GLY A 78 9.00 20.92 2.11
C GLY A 78 9.88 21.37 3.28
N THR A 79 9.52 22.50 3.88
CA THR A 79 10.24 23.07 5.03
C THR A 79 10.13 22.19 6.28
N ASN A 80 8.98 21.52 6.44
CA ASN A 80 8.68 20.62 7.55
C ASN A 80 8.45 19.20 6.98
N ILE A 81 8.94 18.18 7.69
CA ILE A 81 8.69 16.78 7.36
C ILE A 81 7.49 16.30 8.18
N TYR A 82 6.32 16.23 7.57
CA TYR A 82 5.10 15.70 8.19
C TYR A 82 5.02 14.18 8.13
N LEU A 83 5.62 13.54 7.11
CA LEU A 83 5.58 12.10 6.92
C LEU A 83 6.95 11.53 6.57
N ALA A 84 7.75 11.18 7.60
CA ALA A 84 9.12 10.66 7.44
C ALA A 84 9.21 9.33 6.68
N THR A 85 8.12 8.56 6.59
CA THR A 85 8.07 7.30 5.83
C THR A 85 8.12 7.49 4.31
N LEU A 86 8.03 8.74 3.83
CA LEU A 86 8.21 9.11 2.43
C LEU A 86 9.68 9.31 2.04
N ASN A 87 10.63 8.98 2.91
CA ASN A 87 12.05 9.09 2.59
C ASN A 87 12.41 8.23 1.36
N PRO A 88 12.96 8.83 0.28
CA PRO A 88 13.32 8.13 -0.95
C PRO A 88 14.49 7.15 -0.77
N ASP A 89 15.27 7.29 0.30
CA ASP A 89 16.39 6.38 0.62
C ASP A 89 15.92 5.02 1.15
N PHE A 90 14.65 4.90 1.53
CA PHE A 90 14.09 3.59 1.87
C PHE A 90 14.04 2.69 0.64
N THR A 91 14.43 1.41 0.83
CA THR A 91 14.51 0.42 -0.24
C THR A 91 13.67 -0.82 0.05
N GLY A 92 13.37 -1.58 -0.99
CA GLY A 92 12.61 -2.82 -0.87
C GLY A 92 11.15 -2.61 -0.47
N LYS A 93 10.65 -3.50 0.38
CA LYS A 93 9.22 -3.49 0.80
C LYS A 93 8.82 -2.28 1.67
N GLN A 94 9.77 -1.51 2.17
CA GLN A 94 9.51 -0.33 3.01
C GLN A 94 9.42 0.96 2.20
N ARG A 95 9.68 0.90 0.92
CA ARG A 95 9.64 2.06 0.05
C ARG A 95 8.19 2.44 -0.28
N ASN A 96 7.82 3.66 0.06
CA ASN A 96 6.51 4.25 -0.24
C ASN A 96 6.61 5.38 -1.27
N VAL A 97 7.74 5.50 -1.96
CA VAL A 97 8.04 6.56 -2.93
C VAL A 97 8.61 5.95 -4.20
N SER A 98 8.34 6.55 -5.37
CA SER A 98 8.87 6.12 -6.67
C SER A 98 10.41 6.07 -6.70
N ALA A 99 10.96 5.30 -7.67
CA ALA A 99 12.41 5.04 -7.71
C ALA A 99 13.25 6.25 -8.09
N ASN A 100 12.68 7.19 -8.87
CA ASN A 100 13.37 8.33 -9.43
C ASN A 100 12.53 9.60 -9.29
N ALA A 101 13.20 10.75 -9.24
CA ALA A 101 12.52 12.04 -9.29
C ALA A 101 11.90 12.30 -10.70
N PRO A 102 10.75 12.98 -10.79
CA PRO A 102 9.98 13.53 -9.67
C PRO A 102 9.38 12.40 -8.82
N TYR A 103 9.48 12.55 -7.50
CA TYR A 103 9.01 11.53 -6.59
C TYR A 103 7.49 11.56 -6.45
N THR A 104 6.87 10.38 -6.49
CA THR A 104 5.44 10.17 -6.23
C THR A 104 5.26 9.16 -5.11
N ILE A 105 4.18 9.26 -4.36
CA ILE A 105 3.86 8.28 -3.31
C ILE A 105 3.29 7.04 -3.98
N ILE A 106 3.83 5.87 -3.63
CA ILE A 106 3.43 4.59 -4.20
C ILE A 106 2.86 3.65 -3.14
N ASP A 107 1.91 2.83 -3.55
CA ASP A 107 1.35 1.76 -2.75
C ASP A 107 2.24 0.51 -2.67
N ALA A 108 1.76 -0.55 -2.02
CA ALA A 108 2.53 -1.79 -1.85
C ALA A 108 2.69 -2.63 -3.14
N TRP A 109 1.98 -2.31 -4.20
CA TRP A 109 2.12 -2.91 -5.54
C TRP A 109 2.99 -2.07 -6.48
N GLY A 110 3.36 -0.85 -6.05
CA GLY A 110 4.14 0.12 -6.83
C GLY A 110 3.27 1.05 -7.68
N GLY A 111 1.96 1.00 -7.53
CA GLY A 111 1.02 1.93 -8.12
C GLY A 111 1.06 3.29 -7.44
N GLU A 112 0.86 4.36 -8.20
CA GLU A 112 0.81 5.71 -7.64
C GLU A 112 -0.46 5.92 -6.82
N ILE A 113 -0.32 6.42 -5.59
CA ILE A 113 -1.42 6.94 -4.77
C ILE A 113 -1.91 8.23 -5.42
N ARG A 114 -3.21 8.36 -5.60
CA ARG A 114 -3.83 9.56 -6.16
C ARG A 114 -4.47 10.40 -5.06
N TYR A 115 -4.36 11.72 -5.20
CA TYR A 115 -4.88 12.68 -4.23
C TYR A 115 -5.66 13.79 -4.92
N ARG A 116 -6.81 14.16 -4.35
CA ARG A 116 -7.63 15.29 -4.78
C ARG A 116 -8.17 16.04 -3.57
N HIS A 117 -8.12 17.35 -3.63
CA HIS A 117 -8.64 18.26 -2.61
C HIS A 117 -9.62 19.29 -3.20
N ASP A 118 -9.84 19.31 -4.50
CA ASP A 118 -10.73 20.26 -5.15
C ASP A 118 -12.16 19.72 -5.18
N ALA A 119 -13.11 20.44 -4.57
CA ALA A 119 -14.50 20.04 -4.45
C ALA A 119 -15.19 19.71 -5.80
N ALA A 120 -14.72 20.29 -6.91
CA ALA A 120 -15.25 20.01 -8.24
C ALA A 120 -14.74 18.68 -8.83
N SER A 121 -13.63 18.16 -8.30
CA SER A 121 -12.97 16.94 -8.79
C SER A 121 -13.07 15.74 -7.85
N MET A 122 -13.55 15.94 -6.61
CA MET A 122 -13.67 14.91 -5.59
C MET A 122 -14.75 13.89 -5.92
N ALA A 123 -14.47 12.62 -5.67
CA ALA A 123 -15.44 11.54 -5.80
C ALA A 123 -16.40 11.51 -4.60
N ASN A 124 -15.97 11.96 -3.43
CA ASN A 124 -16.78 12.08 -2.23
C ASN A 124 -16.86 13.52 -1.73
N PRO A 125 -17.90 14.30 -2.13
CA PRO A 125 -18.06 15.70 -1.74
C PRO A 125 -18.31 15.91 -0.23
N SER A 126 -18.50 14.85 0.55
CA SER A 126 -18.69 14.94 2.01
C SER A 126 -17.38 14.97 2.79
N GLN A 127 -16.25 14.83 2.12
CA GLN A 127 -14.92 14.93 2.69
C GLN A 127 -14.18 16.16 2.20
N ASP A 128 -13.10 16.52 2.87
CA ASP A 128 -12.26 17.65 2.49
C ASP A 128 -11.24 17.28 1.40
N TYR A 129 -10.94 15.98 1.24
CA TYR A 129 -10.03 15.42 0.23
C TYR A 129 -10.31 13.94 -0.03
N ASP A 130 -9.92 13.47 -1.19
CA ASP A 130 -9.97 12.06 -1.58
C ASP A 130 -8.57 11.51 -1.79
N ILE A 131 -8.29 10.32 -1.23
CA ILE A 131 -7.07 9.54 -1.45
C ILE A 131 -7.47 8.16 -1.95
N ILE A 132 -6.80 7.68 -3.01
CA ILE A 132 -7.07 6.36 -3.59
C ILE A 132 -5.77 5.67 -4.01
N SER A 133 -5.66 4.38 -3.68
CA SER A 133 -4.79 3.41 -4.35
C SER A 133 -5.63 2.53 -5.26
N LEU A 134 -5.15 2.30 -6.48
CA LEU A 134 -5.83 1.45 -7.45
C LEU A 134 -5.58 -0.05 -7.24
N GLY A 135 -4.95 -0.41 -6.12
CA GLY A 135 -4.72 -1.80 -5.74
C GLY A 135 -3.88 -2.61 -6.73
N PRO A 136 -3.99 -3.95 -6.68
CA PRO A 136 -3.17 -4.87 -7.48
C PRO A 136 -3.43 -4.81 -8.99
N ASN A 137 -4.62 -4.44 -9.43
CA ASN A 137 -4.95 -4.38 -10.85
C ASN A 137 -4.48 -3.08 -11.52
N GLY A 138 -4.23 -2.01 -10.73
CA GLY A 138 -3.80 -0.71 -11.22
C GLY A 138 -4.80 -0.01 -12.13
N VAL A 139 -6.06 -0.47 -12.15
CA VAL A 139 -7.11 0.02 -13.04
C VAL A 139 -8.20 0.70 -12.23
N GLY A 140 -8.60 1.88 -12.64
CA GLY A 140 -9.64 2.66 -11.99
C GLY A 140 -9.36 4.14 -12.02
N ASP A 141 -10.27 4.90 -11.46
CA ASP A 141 -10.17 6.34 -11.23
C ASP A 141 -11.11 6.72 -10.08
N PHE A 142 -10.98 7.93 -9.54
CA PHE A 142 -11.94 8.49 -8.57
C PHE A 142 -13.39 8.43 -9.05
N ALA A 143 -13.61 8.51 -10.36
CA ALA A 143 -14.92 8.46 -11.00
C ALA A 143 -15.29 7.11 -11.61
N SER A 144 -14.48 6.07 -11.42
CA SER A 144 -14.76 4.74 -12.00
C SER A 144 -16.08 4.18 -11.50
N ASN A 145 -16.94 3.74 -12.42
CA ASN A 145 -18.28 3.23 -12.14
C ASN A 145 -18.43 1.72 -12.29
N SER A 146 -17.39 1.00 -12.73
CA SER A 146 -17.46 -0.45 -12.86
C SER A 146 -17.13 -1.14 -11.54
N ASP A 147 -17.98 -2.08 -11.12
CA ASP A 147 -17.80 -2.81 -9.85
C ASP A 147 -16.52 -3.65 -9.83
N SER A 148 -16.07 -4.11 -11.02
CA SER A 148 -14.82 -4.88 -11.16
C SER A 148 -13.56 -4.03 -11.02
N GLU A 149 -13.64 -2.72 -11.31
CA GLU A 149 -12.51 -1.79 -11.16
C GLU A 149 -12.38 -1.26 -9.73
N LYS A 150 -13.47 -1.28 -8.97
CA LYS A 150 -13.52 -0.79 -7.58
C LYS A 150 -13.23 -1.85 -6.53
N ALA A 151 -13.30 -3.12 -6.90
CA ALA A 151 -13.30 -4.22 -5.92
C ALA A 151 -12.01 -4.34 -5.11
N ASP A 152 -10.91 -3.82 -5.63
CA ASP A 152 -9.58 -3.86 -5.04
C ASP A 152 -8.97 -2.47 -4.76
N ASP A 153 -9.70 -1.40 -5.06
CA ASP A 153 -9.32 -0.04 -4.70
C ASP A 153 -9.32 0.18 -3.18
N ILE A 154 -8.31 0.84 -2.67
CA ILE A 154 -8.22 1.26 -1.28
C ILE A 154 -8.41 2.77 -1.21
N LYS A 155 -9.41 3.20 -0.43
CA LYS A 155 -9.90 4.58 -0.37
C LYS A 155 -9.98 5.06 1.07
N ASN A 156 -9.95 6.38 1.26
CA ASN A 156 -10.18 6.99 2.56
C ASN A 156 -11.66 7.30 2.87
N TRP A 157 -12.60 6.84 2.04
CA TRP A 157 -14.05 7.01 2.24
C TRP A 157 -14.85 5.73 2.05
#